data_0d5a163f9fbc896af3e09f8301a65944
#
_entry.id   0d5a163f9fbc896af3e09f8301a65944
#
_cell.length_a   1.000
_cell.length_b   1.000
_cell.length_c   1.000
_cell.angle_alpha   90.00
_cell.angle_beta   90.00
_cell.angle_gamma   90.00
#
_symmetry.space_group_name_H-M   'P 1'
#
loop_
_entity.id
_entity.type
_entity.pdbx_description
1 polymer ?
#
loop_
_entity_poly.entity_id
_entity_poly.type
_entity_poly.pdbx_seq_one_letter_code
_entity_poly.pdbx_strand_id
1 'polypeptide(L)'
;MFTFRSRSASPACGCTHPQLKQPSPAEAVAVSLSLAWPHHPKVRVMFLHKSILIHDVRVQNPDPVFAEKLLEQYGGATGELSAALTYLTQSYHTDNPGIRDMLQDIGTEELGHLEVIALLIEQHTNKASVNLQDKAYQSTLFAIRGPGPHLVDSKGLTWDARYVNEGGHVVRDLRANIAAEAGALNTYEQLIAITTDDGTREALRHLATREVSHTHMFMEALRSMNALEQPLFGDLKPDDTVNLYFNLSSGPGAEERGPWNREPTFQYVADPLQHEMQQHGGRSGASNEMTPPGAMPDRNQATNR
;
A
#
# COMPACT_ATOMS: atom_id res chain seq x y z
N MET A 1 -44.62 -53.18 -21.38
CA MET A 1 -44.95 -54.43 -20.67
C MET A 1 -43.64 -55.15 -20.41
N PHE A 2 -43.01 -54.88 -19.29
CA PHE A 2 -42.06 -55.77 -18.59
C PHE A 2 -41.86 -55.18 -17.21
N THR A 3 -42.49 -55.79 -16.27
CA THR A 3 -42.35 -55.62 -14.79
C THR A 3 -41.09 -56.33 -14.33
N PHE A 4 -40.30 -55.70 -13.49
CA PHE A 4 -39.40 -56.44 -12.59
C PHE A 4 -39.51 -55.95 -11.16
N ARG A 5 -39.64 -56.97 -10.30
CA ARG A 5 -39.99 -56.97 -8.90
C ARG A 5 -38.83 -56.56 -8.00
N SER A 6 -39.20 -55.95 -6.87
CA SER A 6 -38.46 -55.78 -5.65
C SER A 6 -37.85 -57.08 -5.07
N ARG A 7 -36.64 -56.99 -4.48
CA ARG A 7 -36.15 -57.83 -3.34
C ARG A 7 -35.29 -56.96 -2.45
N SER A 8 -35.79 -56.68 -1.32
CA SER A 8 -35.51 -57.18 0.05
C SER A 8 -34.09 -56.97 0.57
N ALA A 9 -34.03 -56.07 1.55
CA ALA A 9 -33.24 -55.97 2.78
C ALA A 9 -32.08 -56.92 3.03
N SER A 10 -30.98 -56.37 3.41
CA SER A 10 -29.96 -56.97 4.30
C SER A 10 -29.25 -55.93 5.17
N PRO A 11 -28.60 -56.30 6.28
CA PRO A 11 -28.82 -55.62 7.55
C PRO A 11 -27.79 -54.55 7.85
N ALA A 12 -28.19 -53.63 8.76
CA ALA A 12 -27.39 -52.58 9.31
C ALA A 12 -26.16 -53.12 10.05
N CYS A 13 -24.96 -52.77 9.56
CA CYS A 13 -23.74 -52.85 10.32
C CYS A 13 -23.61 -51.56 11.13
N GLY A 14 -23.85 -51.67 12.45
CA GLY A 14 -23.69 -50.59 13.40
C GLY A 14 -22.21 -50.22 13.59
N CYS A 15 -21.75 -49.25 12.87
CA CYS A 15 -20.51 -48.54 13.19
C CYS A 15 -20.88 -47.24 13.92
N THR A 16 -20.84 -47.27 15.24
CA THR A 16 -20.87 -46.10 16.08
C THR A 16 -19.56 -45.33 15.85
N HIS A 17 -19.62 -44.27 15.09
CA HIS A 17 -18.58 -43.26 15.09
C HIS A 17 -18.61 -42.52 16.44
N PRO A 18 -17.47 -42.42 17.15
CA PRO A 18 -17.40 -41.53 18.30
C PRO A 18 -17.62 -40.09 17.81
N GLN A 19 -18.68 -39.46 18.30
CA GLN A 19 -18.86 -38.02 18.15
C GLN A 19 -17.69 -37.33 18.84
N LEU A 20 -16.82 -36.68 18.08
CA LEU A 20 -15.86 -35.73 18.59
C LEU A 20 -16.67 -34.58 19.19
N LYS A 21 -16.70 -34.48 20.52
CA LYS A 21 -17.23 -33.32 21.23
C LYS A 21 -16.47 -32.08 20.74
N GLN A 22 -17.18 -31.14 20.19
CA GLN A 22 -16.63 -29.79 19.96
C GLN A 22 -16.28 -29.19 21.32
N PRO A 23 -15.09 -28.64 21.51
CA PRO A 23 -14.74 -27.94 22.74
C PRO A 23 -15.64 -26.73 22.92
N SER A 24 -16.08 -26.50 24.16
CA SER A 24 -16.86 -25.31 24.50
C SER A 24 -16.04 -24.04 24.34
N PRO A 25 -16.65 -22.86 24.11
CA PRO A 25 -15.92 -21.59 23.94
C PRO A 25 -15.05 -21.16 25.14
N ALA A 26 -15.20 -21.86 26.28
CA ALA A 26 -14.43 -21.59 27.49
C ALA A 26 -13.10 -22.38 27.58
N GLU A 27 -12.86 -23.32 26.68
CA GLU A 27 -11.62 -24.14 26.64
C GLU A 27 -10.59 -23.69 25.61
N ALA A 28 -10.76 -22.53 25.01
CA ALA A 28 -9.65 -21.80 24.39
C ALA A 28 -8.77 -21.22 25.51
N VAL A 29 -8.29 -22.12 26.40
CA VAL A 29 -7.24 -21.79 27.34
C VAL A 29 -6.03 -21.47 26.52
N ALA A 30 -5.62 -20.19 26.59
CA ALA A 30 -4.29 -19.79 26.21
C ALA A 30 -3.30 -20.77 26.86
N VAL A 31 -2.73 -21.68 26.06
CA VAL A 31 -1.52 -22.39 26.45
C VAL A 31 -0.43 -21.33 26.44
N SER A 32 -0.39 -20.54 27.51
CA SER A 32 0.78 -19.78 27.89
C SER A 32 1.87 -20.81 28.18
N LEU A 33 2.64 -21.16 27.15
CA LEU A 33 3.94 -21.79 27.34
C LEU A 33 4.85 -20.73 27.96
N SER A 34 4.67 -20.47 29.25
CA SER A 34 5.68 -19.82 30.07
C SER A 34 6.83 -20.81 30.29
N LEU A 35 7.66 -20.98 29.26
CA LEU A 35 9.01 -21.45 29.45
C LEU A 35 9.75 -20.33 30.19
N ALA A 36 9.59 -20.27 31.50
CA ALA A 36 10.38 -19.42 32.38
C ALA A 36 11.83 -19.95 32.41
N TRP A 37 12.60 -19.48 31.45
CA TRP A 37 14.07 -19.54 31.56
C TRP A 37 14.51 -18.35 32.41
N PRO A 38 15.24 -18.53 33.50
CA PRO A 38 15.43 -17.54 34.56
C PRO A 38 16.23 -16.30 34.18
N HIS A 39 16.70 -16.09 32.96
CA HIS A 39 17.50 -14.92 32.56
C HIS A 39 17.39 -14.53 31.07
N HIS A 40 16.33 -14.96 30.34
CA HIS A 40 16.14 -14.42 29.00
C HIS A 40 15.14 -13.26 29.01
N PRO A 41 15.43 -12.16 28.27
CA PRO A 41 14.43 -11.13 28.04
C PRO A 41 13.19 -11.79 27.43
N LYS A 42 11.99 -11.34 27.86
CA LYS A 42 10.72 -11.84 27.32
C LYS A 42 10.82 -11.83 25.80
N VAL A 43 10.86 -12.99 25.16
CA VAL A 43 10.78 -13.10 23.70
C VAL A 43 9.41 -12.57 23.32
N ARG A 44 9.37 -11.39 22.73
CA ARG A 44 8.14 -10.85 22.14
C ARG A 44 7.99 -11.51 20.79
N VAL A 45 6.96 -12.32 20.62
CA VAL A 45 6.57 -12.83 19.30
C VAL A 45 5.95 -11.65 18.56
N MET A 46 6.53 -11.24 17.43
CA MET A 46 6.07 -10.12 16.63
C MET A 46 4.94 -10.50 15.69
N PHE A 47 4.95 -11.70 15.15
CA PHE A 47 4.01 -12.17 14.15
C PHE A 47 3.30 -13.43 14.59
N LEU A 48 1.99 -13.44 14.43
CA LEU A 48 1.15 -14.60 14.65
C LEU A 48 0.19 -14.75 13.46
N HIS A 49 0.39 -15.78 12.65
CA HIS A 49 -0.55 -16.15 11.60
C HIS A 49 -1.73 -16.92 12.21
N LYS A 50 -2.95 -16.44 11.99
CA LYS A 50 -4.20 -17.12 12.32
C LYS A 50 -4.75 -17.76 11.06
N SER A 51 -5.20 -19.00 11.15
CA SER A 51 -5.84 -19.72 10.01
C SER A 51 -7.25 -19.21 9.69
N ILE A 52 -7.66 -18.06 10.23
CA ILE A 52 -8.97 -17.47 10.01
C ILE A 52 -8.74 -16.14 9.27
N LEU A 53 -9.33 -16.04 8.08
CA LEU A 53 -9.29 -14.81 7.29
C LEU A 53 -9.99 -13.66 8.01
N ILE A 54 -9.50 -12.45 7.79
CA ILE A 54 -10.15 -11.20 8.22
C ILE A 54 -11.52 -11.07 7.54
N HIS A 55 -11.63 -11.48 6.28
CA HIS A 55 -12.83 -11.44 5.47
C HIS A 55 -12.98 -12.73 4.65
N ASP A 56 -14.22 -13.23 4.55
CA ASP A 56 -14.53 -14.42 3.75
C ASP A 56 -14.52 -14.07 2.24
N VAL A 57 -13.75 -14.82 1.46
CA VAL A 57 -13.56 -14.57 0.02
C VAL A 57 -14.39 -15.56 -0.80
N ARG A 58 -15.29 -15.04 -1.63
CA ARG A 58 -16.14 -15.85 -2.51
C ARG A 58 -16.27 -15.24 -3.89
N VAL A 59 -15.60 -15.84 -4.87
CA VAL A 59 -15.75 -15.50 -6.28
C VAL A 59 -16.81 -16.40 -6.91
N GLN A 60 -17.85 -15.79 -7.45
CA GLN A 60 -18.96 -16.50 -8.12
C GLN A 60 -18.71 -16.67 -9.61
N ASN A 61 -18.10 -15.66 -10.25
CA ASN A 61 -17.84 -15.61 -11.67
C ASN A 61 -16.33 -15.39 -11.93
N PRO A 62 -15.52 -16.45 -12.00
CA PRO A 62 -14.08 -16.34 -12.19
C PRO A 62 -13.69 -15.61 -13.47
N ASP A 63 -12.81 -14.61 -13.37
CA ASP A 63 -12.31 -13.80 -14.47
C ASP A 63 -10.77 -13.61 -14.35
N PRO A 64 -9.98 -14.35 -15.14
CA PRO A 64 -8.52 -14.23 -15.13
C PRO A 64 -8.00 -12.86 -15.61
N VAL A 65 -8.76 -12.15 -16.45
CA VAL A 65 -8.39 -10.79 -16.88
C VAL A 65 -8.56 -9.79 -15.73
N PHE A 66 -9.58 -10.00 -14.91
CA PHE A 66 -9.74 -9.21 -13.69
C PHE A 66 -8.65 -9.55 -12.66
N ALA A 67 -8.29 -10.83 -12.53
CA ALA A 67 -7.22 -11.26 -11.63
C ALA A 67 -5.86 -10.59 -11.93
N GLU A 68 -5.54 -10.30 -13.21
CA GLU A 68 -4.34 -9.52 -13.54
C GLU A 68 -4.36 -8.13 -12.90
N LYS A 69 -5.53 -7.49 -12.83
CA LYS A 69 -5.66 -6.16 -12.21
C LYS A 69 -5.50 -6.20 -10.69
N LEU A 70 -5.92 -7.31 -10.06
CA LEU A 70 -5.72 -7.54 -8.61
C LEU A 70 -4.24 -7.65 -8.24
N LEU A 71 -3.36 -8.01 -9.18
CA LEU A 71 -1.92 -8.05 -8.93
C LEU A 71 -1.35 -6.68 -8.57
N GLU A 72 -2.00 -5.56 -8.94
CA GLU A 72 -1.60 -4.22 -8.51
C GLU A 72 -1.62 -4.10 -6.99
N GLN A 73 -2.66 -4.66 -6.33
CA GLN A 73 -2.76 -4.68 -4.88
C GLN A 73 -1.94 -5.81 -4.22
N TYR A 74 -1.52 -6.82 -4.99
CA TYR A 74 -0.67 -7.90 -4.48
C TYR A 74 0.82 -7.54 -4.48
N GLY A 75 1.35 -7.15 -5.64
CA GLY A 75 2.77 -6.92 -5.87
C GLY A 75 3.11 -5.54 -6.46
N GLY A 76 2.15 -4.61 -6.51
CA GLY A 76 2.38 -3.24 -6.95
C GLY A 76 3.04 -2.36 -5.90
N ALA A 77 3.46 -1.17 -6.32
CA ALA A 77 4.19 -0.22 -5.48
C ALA A 77 3.38 0.27 -4.27
N THR A 78 2.06 0.40 -4.42
CA THR A 78 1.11 0.79 -3.37
C THR A 78 0.22 -0.37 -2.95
N GLY A 79 0.64 -1.62 -3.22
CA GLY A 79 -0.10 -2.81 -2.84
C GLY A 79 0.26 -3.29 -1.43
N GLU A 80 -0.49 -4.28 -0.97
CA GLU A 80 -0.49 -4.78 0.42
C GLU A 80 0.88 -5.24 0.91
N LEU A 81 1.67 -5.93 0.06
CA LEU A 81 3.01 -6.35 0.44
C LEU A 81 3.93 -5.16 0.72
N SER A 82 3.84 -4.11 -0.11
CA SER A 82 4.63 -2.89 0.05
C SER A 82 4.24 -2.14 1.31
N ALA A 83 2.94 -2.02 1.59
CA ALA A 83 2.38 -1.41 2.79
C ALA A 83 2.83 -2.17 4.05
N ALA A 84 2.63 -3.49 4.09
CA ALA A 84 3.03 -4.33 5.21
C ALA A 84 4.50 -4.16 5.59
N LEU A 85 5.40 -4.33 4.60
CA LEU A 85 6.85 -4.22 4.85
C LEU A 85 7.27 -2.80 5.22
N THR A 86 6.61 -1.78 4.68
CA THR A 86 6.85 -0.38 5.02
C THR A 86 6.52 -0.13 6.50
N TYR A 87 5.32 -0.44 6.95
CA TYR A 87 4.87 -0.15 8.32
C TYR A 87 5.63 -0.98 9.35
N LEU A 88 5.87 -2.25 9.08
CA LEU A 88 6.70 -3.10 9.94
C LEU A 88 8.13 -2.57 10.06
N THR A 89 8.74 -2.09 8.98
CA THR A 89 10.09 -1.50 9.01
C THR A 89 10.10 -0.18 9.77
N GLN A 90 9.17 0.73 9.49
CA GLN A 90 9.02 2.01 10.16
C GLN A 90 8.78 1.87 11.67
N SER A 91 8.18 0.78 12.13
CA SER A 91 7.92 0.53 13.55
C SER A 91 9.20 0.56 14.40
N TYR A 92 10.36 0.30 13.79
CA TYR A 92 11.67 0.38 14.46
C TYR A 92 12.31 1.78 14.44
N HIS A 93 11.71 2.73 13.73
CA HIS A 93 12.21 4.11 13.60
C HIS A 93 11.55 5.08 14.58
N THR A 94 10.79 4.59 15.54
CA THR A 94 10.17 5.40 16.59
C THR A 94 10.45 4.85 17.97
N ASP A 95 10.73 5.74 18.91
CA ASP A 95 10.88 5.43 20.33
C ASP A 95 9.54 5.46 21.07
N ASN A 96 8.47 5.98 20.45
CA ASN A 96 7.14 5.99 21.03
C ASN A 96 6.55 4.56 20.96
N PRO A 97 6.33 3.89 22.11
CA PRO A 97 5.88 2.51 22.13
C PRO A 97 4.46 2.32 21.55
N GLY A 98 3.57 3.32 21.70
CA GLY A 98 2.21 3.25 21.16
C GLY A 98 2.19 3.39 19.63
N ILE A 99 3.02 4.28 19.06
CA ILE A 99 3.15 4.41 17.59
C ILE A 99 3.82 3.16 17.01
N ARG A 100 4.81 2.60 17.69
CA ARG A 100 5.45 1.35 17.29
C ARG A 100 4.45 0.22 17.22
N ASP A 101 3.64 0.05 18.25
CA ASP A 101 2.61 -0.98 18.36
C ASP A 101 1.57 -0.82 17.25
N MET A 102 1.04 0.38 17.05
CA MET A 102 0.12 0.72 15.96
C MET A 102 0.69 0.35 14.58
N LEU A 103 1.96 0.72 14.29
CA LEU A 103 2.60 0.38 13.01
C LEU A 103 2.78 -1.13 12.82
N GLN A 104 3.03 -1.88 13.91
CA GLN A 104 3.12 -3.33 13.87
C GLN A 104 1.75 -3.97 13.66
N ASP A 105 0.72 -3.45 14.31
CA ASP A 105 -0.66 -3.94 14.15
C ASP A 105 -1.16 -3.72 12.72
N ILE A 106 -1.03 -2.49 12.20
CA ILE A 106 -1.42 -2.18 10.82
C ILE A 106 -0.60 -3.00 9.84
N GLY A 107 0.73 -3.04 9.96
CA GLY A 107 1.58 -3.84 9.06
C GLY A 107 1.26 -5.35 9.09
N THR A 108 0.76 -5.86 10.22
CA THR A 108 0.27 -7.23 10.34
C THR A 108 -1.10 -7.39 9.68
N GLU A 109 -1.97 -6.39 9.80
CA GLU A 109 -3.27 -6.38 9.12
C GLU A 109 -3.10 -6.37 7.60
N GLU A 110 -2.12 -5.62 7.06
CA GLU A 110 -1.79 -5.60 5.62
C GLU A 110 -1.35 -6.99 5.09
N LEU A 111 -0.68 -7.80 5.91
CA LEU A 111 -0.42 -9.20 5.54
C LEU A 111 -1.72 -10.02 5.42
N GLY A 112 -2.74 -9.70 6.23
CA GLY A 112 -4.07 -10.27 6.11
C GLY A 112 -4.81 -9.78 4.85
N HIS A 113 -4.66 -8.51 4.47
CA HIS A 113 -5.17 -7.94 3.22
C HIS A 113 -4.51 -8.63 2.01
N LEU A 114 -3.20 -8.82 2.07
CA LEU A 114 -2.43 -9.56 1.05
C LEU A 114 -3.00 -10.99 0.87
N GLU A 115 -3.36 -11.67 1.96
CA GLU A 115 -3.96 -13.00 1.91
C GLU A 115 -5.34 -12.96 1.23
N VAL A 116 -6.18 -11.99 1.53
CA VAL A 116 -7.49 -11.80 0.87
C VAL A 116 -7.32 -11.57 -0.62
N ILE A 117 -6.40 -10.69 -1.03
CA ILE A 117 -6.09 -10.46 -2.47
C ILE A 117 -5.55 -11.73 -3.13
N ALA A 118 -4.67 -12.47 -2.45
CA ALA A 118 -4.14 -13.74 -2.98
C ALA A 118 -5.26 -14.75 -3.25
N LEU A 119 -6.24 -14.88 -2.35
CA LEU A 119 -7.37 -15.78 -2.51
C LEU A 119 -8.35 -15.31 -3.59
N LEU A 120 -8.56 -14.01 -3.75
CA LEU A 120 -9.32 -13.47 -4.88
C LEU A 120 -8.65 -13.85 -6.21
N ILE A 121 -7.33 -13.67 -6.33
CA ILE A 121 -6.56 -14.05 -7.52
C ILE A 121 -6.65 -15.56 -7.77
N GLU A 122 -6.48 -16.37 -6.73
CA GLU A 122 -6.58 -17.82 -6.83
C GLU A 122 -7.94 -18.26 -7.34
N GLN A 123 -9.04 -17.74 -6.77
CA GLN A 123 -10.40 -18.11 -7.16
C GLN A 123 -10.74 -17.63 -8.58
N HIS A 124 -10.31 -16.44 -8.98
CA HIS A 124 -10.49 -15.94 -10.35
C HIS A 124 -9.69 -16.71 -11.40
N THR A 125 -8.59 -17.37 -11.00
CA THR A 125 -7.70 -18.13 -11.90
C THR A 125 -7.82 -19.64 -11.73
N ASN A 126 -8.77 -20.13 -10.94
CA ASN A 126 -8.93 -21.55 -10.62
C ASN A 126 -9.10 -22.39 -11.88
N LYS A 127 -8.29 -23.45 -12.01
CA LYS A 127 -8.25 -24.35 -13.16
C LYS A 127 -9.56 -25.09 -13.42
N ALA A 128 -10.38 -25.35 -12.40
CA ALA A 128 -11.62 -26.09 -12.54
C ALA A 128 -12.72 -25.33 -13.30
N SER A 129 -12.65 -24.01 -13.34
CA SER A 129 -13.68 -23.14 -13.90
C SER A 129 -13.29 -22.47 -15.24
N VAL A 130 -12.04 -22.60 -15.67
CA VAL A 130 -11.54 -21.94 -16.89
C VAL A 130 -10.92 -22.96 -17.83
N ASN A 131 -11.43 -23.02 -19.08
CA ASN A 131 -10.84 -23.82 -20.14
C ASN A 131 -9.42 -23.32 -20.44
N LEU A 132 -8.43 -24.23 -20.52
CA LEU A 132 -7.02 -23.88 -20.77
C LEU A 132 -6.81 -23.13 -22.09
N GLN A 133 -7.63 -23.39 -23.13
CA GLN A 133 -7.56 -22.67 -24.39
C GLN A 133 -8.07 -21.22 -24.26
N ASP A 134 -9.10 -21.00 -23.46
CA ASP A 134 -9.64 -19.67 -23.21
C ASP A 134 -8.68 -18.81 -22.38
N LYS A 135 -7.89 -19.43 -21.49
CA LYS A 135 -6.86 -18.73 -20.70
C LYS A 135 -5.80 -18.04 -21.55
N ALA A 136 -5.35 -18.68 -22.63
CA ALA A 136 -4.32 -18.12 -23.52
C ALA A 136 -4.80 -16.82 -24.20
N TYR A 137 -6.11 -16.63 -24.34
CA TYR A 137 -6.68 -15.43 -24.94
C TYR A 137 -7.17 -14.39 -23.92
N GLN A 138 -7.45 -14.82 -22.68
CA GLN A 138 -8.02 -13.95 -21.66
C GLN A 138 -6.96 -13.24 -20.80
N SER A 139 -5.86 -13.92 -20.49
CA SER A 139 -4.78 -13.38 -19.66
C SER A 139 -3.45 -13.97 -20.10
N THR A 140 -2.60 -13.15 -20.72
CA THR A 140 -1.24 -13.55 -21.11
C THR A 140 -0.40 -13.95 -19.91
N LEU A 141 -0.52 -13.22 -18.79
CA LEU A 141 0.27 -13.47 -17.60
C LEU A 141 -0.03 -14.86 -17.03
N PHE A 142 -1.29 -15.16 -16.76
CA PHE A 142 -1.68 -16.45 -16.17
C PHE A 142 -1.59 -17.61 -17.18
N ALA A 143 -1.72 -17.35 -18.48
CA ALA A 143 -1.45 -18.36 -19.50
C ALA A 143 0.00 -18.86 -19.49
N ILE A 144 0.94 -17.97 -19.25
CA ILE A 144 2.39 -18.26 -19.23
C ILE A 144 2.86 -18.72 -17.85
N ARG A 145 2.49 -18.00 -16.79
CA ARG A 145 2.98 -18.27 -15.42
C ARG A 145 2.17 -19.30 -14.64
N GLY A 146 0.94 -19.59 -15.10
CA GLY A 146 -0.02 -20.43 -14.39
C GLY A 146 -0.92 -19.66 -13.44
N PRO A 147 -1.93 -20.32 -12.85
CA PRO A 147 -2.88 -19.69 -11.94
C PRO A 147 -2.29 -19.37 -10.58
N GLY A 148 -2.97 -18.49 -9.84
CA GLY A 148 -2.61 -18.05 -8.49
C GLY A 148 -1.82 -16.75 -8.48
N PRO A 149 -1.52 -16.23 -7.28
CA PRO A 149 -0.81 -14.96 -7.15
C PRO A 149 0.66 -15.07 -7.58
N HIS A 150 1.17 -14.01 -8.17
CA HIS A 150 2.58 -13.83 -8.52
C HIS A 150 3.08 -12.50 -7.95
N LEU A 151 4.33 -12.44 -7.49
CA LEU A 151 4.93 -11.20 -6.97
C LEU A 151 5.29 -10.24 -8.11
N VAL A 152 4.25 -9.74 -8.76
CA VAL A 152 4.32 -8.75 -9.83
C VAL A 152 3.13 -7.78 -9.71
N ASP A 153 3.25 -6.62 -10.34
CA ASP A 153 2.13 -5.69 -10.52
C ASP A 153 1.18 -6.13 -11.65
N SER A 154 0.15 -5.34 -11.91
CA SER A 154 -0.84 -5.57 -12.98
C SER A 154 -0.28 -5.59 -14.40
N LYS A 155 0.95 -5.16 -14.61
CA LYS A 155 1.68 -5.17 -15.88
C LYS A 155 2.75 -6.27 -15.94
N GLY A 156 2.88 -7.07 -14.89
CA GLY A 156 3.84 -8.15 -14.80
C GLY A 156 5.25 -7.73 -14.38
N LEU A 157 5.44 -6.49 -13.91
CA LEU A 157 6.71 -6.03 -13.34
C LEU A 157 6.88 -6.64 -11.96
N THR A 158 8.05 -7.22 -11.72
CA THR A 158 8.36 -7.89 -10.44
C THR A 158 8.39 -6.87 -9.30
N TRP A 159 7.79 -7.25 -8.16
CA TRP A 159 7.89 -6.49 -6.93
C TRP A 159 9.34 -6.20 -6.56
N ASP A 160 9.60 -4.99 -6.06
CA ASP A 160 10.94 -4.52 -5.75
C ASP A 160 10.97 -3.93 -4.33
N ALA A 161 12.03 -4.23 -3.58
CA ALA A 161 12.23 -3.70 -2.23
C ALA A 161 12.32 -2.15 -2.19
N ARG A 162 12.55 -1.48 -3.31
CA ARG A 162 12.49 -0.02 -3.46
C ARG A 162 11.09 0.57 -3.21
N TYR A 163 10.06 -0.28 -3.20
CA TYR A 163 8.70 0.14 -2.85
C TYR A 163 8.52 0.35 -1.34
N VAL A 164 9.42 -0.20 -0.52
CA VAL A 164 9.40 0.03 0.94
C VAL A 164 9.80 1.47 1.21
N ASN A 165 8.83 2.28 1.59
CA ASN A 165 8.98 3.72 1.81
C ASN A 165 9.22 4.03 3.28
N GLU A 166 10.48 4.05 3.67
CA GLU A 166 10.88 4.41 5.02
C GLU A 166 11.92 5.53 4.97
N GLY A 167 11.93 6.42 5.96
CA GLY A 167 12.84 7.57 6.00
C GLY A 167 13.50 7.77 7.36
N GLY A 168 13.23 6.91 8.33
CA GLY A 168 13.80 6.97 9.66
C GLY A 168 13.32 8.14 10.53
N HIS A 169 12.25 8.83 10.13
CA HIS A 169 11.66 9.94 10.88
C HIS A 169 10.15 9.76 10.98
N VAL A 170 9.64 9.52 12.19
CA VAL A 170 8.25 9.12 12.43
C VAL A 170 7.21 10.05 11.80
N VAL A 171 7.39 11.38 11.86
CA VAL A 171 6.44 12.34 11.27
C VAL A 171 6.46 12.27 9.75
N ARG A 172 7.65 12.16 9.14
CA ARG A 172 7.82 11.96 7.70
C ARG A 172 7.15 10.66 7.26
N ASP A 173 7.40 9.59 7.99
CA ASP A 173 6.92 8.25 7.65
C ASP A 173 5.40 8.16 7.77
N LEU A 174 4.79 8.66 8.83
CA LEU A 174 3.33 8.70 8.97
C LEU A 174 2.63 9.54 7.88
N ARG A 175 3.25 10.63 7.42
CA ARG A 175 2.72 11.41 6.27
C ARG A 175 2.81 10.65 4.96
N ALA A 176 3.90 9.92 4.75
CA ALA A 176 4.06 9.06 3.58
C ALA A 176 3.04 7.91 3.58
N ASN A 177 2.73 7.36 4.77
CA ASN A 177 1.74 6.31 4.94
C ASN A 177 0.33 6.81 4.57
N ILE A 178 -0.08 8.00 5.03
CA ILE A 178 -1.37 8.60 4.61
C ILE A 178 -1.47 8.71 3.09
N ALA A 179 -0.38 9.07 2.41
CA ALA A 179 -0.35 9.14 0.96
C ALA A 179 -0.39 7.74 0.30
N ALA A 180 0.24 6.73 0.92
CA ALA A 180 0.21 5.35 0.45
C ALA A 180 -1.20 4.76 0.55
N GLU A 181 -1.88 4.93 1.70
CA GLU A 181 -3.28 4.49 1.88
C GLU A 181 -4.22 5.15 0.86
N ALA A 182 -4.02 6.45 0.58
CA ALA A 182 -4.80 7.14 -0.44
C ALA A 182 -4.56 6.55 -1.85
N GLY A 183 -3.35 6.09 -2.13
CA GLY A 183 -3.01 5.38 -3.37
C GLY A 183 -3.69 4.02 -3.46
N ALA A 184 -3.63 3.21 -2.39
CA ALA A 184 -4.30 1.92 -2.29
C ALA A 184 -5.83 2.08 -2.43
N LEU A 185 -6.42 3.03 -1.69
CA LEU A 185 -7.85 3.33 -1.76
C LEU A 185 -8.29 3.68 -3.19
N ASN A 186 -7.55 4.54 -3.90
CA ASN A 186 -7.87 4.88 -5.29
C ASN A 186 -7.85 3.63 -6.20
N THR A 187 -6.90 2.72 -6.02
CA THR A 187 -6.84 1.46 -6.77
C THR A 187 -8.04 0.56 -6.44
N TYR A 188 -8.42 0.44 -5.17
CA TYR A 188 -9.60 -0.30 -4.76
C TYR A 188 -10.88 0.26 -5.36
N GLU A 189 -11.06 1.58 -5.37
CA GLU A 189 -12.23 2.21 -6.00
C GLU A 189 -12.35 1.85 -7.48
N GLN A 190 -11.23 1.87 -8.22
CA GLN A 190 -11.23 1.45 -9.63
C GLN A 190 -11.56 -0.03 -9.80
N LEU A 191 -10.98 -0.91 -8.98
CA LEU A 191 -11.26 -2.36 -9.02
C LEU A 191 -12.72 -2.65 -8.69
N ILE A 192 -13.29 -1.99 -7.68
CA ILE A 192 -14.71 -2.09 -7.30
C ILE A 192 -15.62 -1.66 -8.44
N ALA A 193 -15.27 -0.58 -9.15
CA ALA A 193 -16.06 -0.04 -10.24
C ALA A 193 -16.12 -0.97 -11.46
N ILE A 194 -15.07 -1.73 -11.74
CA ILE A 194 -14.96 -2.57 -12.94
C ILE A 194 -15.27 -4.05 -12.70
N THR A 195 -15.29 -4.54 -11.46
CA THR A 195 -15.66 -5.93 -11.19
C THR A 195 -17.13 -6.19 -11.44
N THR A 196 -17.43 -7.32 -12.06
CA THR A 196 -18.80 -7.81 -12.26
C THR A 196 -19.21 -8.87 -11.25
N ASP A 197 -18.28 -9.30 -10.38
CA ASP A 197 -18.50 -10.31 -9.35
C ASP A 197 -18.82 -9.66 -8.00
N ASP A 198 -19.97 -9.99 -7.43
CA ASP A 198 -20.45 -9.36 -6.20
C ASP A 198 -19.62 -9.75 -4.97
N GLY A 199 -19.16 -10.99 -4.89
CA GLY A 199 -18.32 -11.44 -3.78
C GLY A 199 -16.96 -10.77 -3.80
N THR A 200 -16.37 -10.60 -4.99
CA THR A 200 -15.15 -9.80 -5.18
C THR A 200 -15.36 -8.35 -4.76
N ARG A 201 -16.48 -7.76 -5.18
CA ARG A 201 -16.81 -6.37 -4.82
C ARG A 201 -16.96 -6.18 -3.32
N GLU A 202 -17.56 -7.14 -2.62
CA GLU A 202 -17.72 -7.12 -1.18
C GLU A 202 -16.35 -7.17 -0.47
N ALA A 203 -15.48 -8.10 -0.85
CA ALA A 203 -14.14 -8.22 -0.30
C ALA A 203 -13.30 -6.94 -0.52
N LEU A 204 -13.27 -6.42 -1.76
CA LEU A 204 -12.54 -5.19 -2.08
C LEU A 204 -13.09 -3.96 -1.32
N ARG A 205 -14.40 -3.88 -1.10
CA ARG A 205 -15.00 -2.80 -0.30
C ARG A 205 -14.59 -2.91 1.17
N HIS A 206 -14.47 -4.12 1.69
CA HIS A 206 -13.97 -4.33 3.05
C HIS A 206 -12.55 -3.82 3.17
N LEU A 207 -11.64 -4.23 2.28
CA LEU A 207 -10.25 -3.76 2.27
C LEU A 207 -10.18 -2.24 2.13
N ALA A 208 -10.83 -1.64 1.13
CA ALA A 208 -10.91 -0.18 0.97
C ALA A 208 -11.37 0.55 2.25
N THR A 209 -12.27 -0.05 3.02
CA THR A 209 -12.72 0.52 4.30
C THR A 209 -11.61 0.48 5.35
N ARG A 210 -10.76 -0.55 5.33
CA ARG A 210 -9.62 -0.65 6.25
C ARG A 210 -8.57 0.42 5.95
N GLU A 211 -8.28 0.72 4.67
CA GLU A 211 -7.38 1.81 4.28
C GLU A 211 -7.82 3.17 4.82
N VAL A 212 -9.13 3.43 4.85
CA VAL A 212 -9.69 4.62 5.51
C VAL A 212 -9.41 4.61 7.01
N SER A 213 -9.52 3.44 7.65
CA SER A 213 -9.24 3.30 9.09
C SER A 213 -7.75 3.51 9.40
N HIS A 214 -6.87 2.94 8.61
CA HIS A 214 -5.42 3.13 8.74
C HIS A 214 -5.03 4.60 8.56
N THR A 215 -5.58 5.27 7.54
CA THR A 215 -5.42 6.72 7.36
C THR A 215 -5.80 7.49 8.61
N HIS A 216 -6.97 7.20 9.22
CA HIS A 216 -7.40 7.85 10.47
C HIS A 216 -6.41 7.60 11.61
N MET A 217 -5.91 6.37 11.78
CA MET A 217 -4.95 6.05 12.83
C MET A 217 -3.64 6.83 12.64
N PHE A 218 -3.12 6.94 11.41
CA PHE A 218 -1.92 7.74 11.12
C PHE A 218 -2.16 9.24 11.37
N MET A 219 -3.34 9.77 11.03
CA MET A 219 -3.70 11.16 11.31
C MET A 219 -3.78 11.42 12.82
N GLU A 220 -4.37 10.52 13.61
CA GLU A 220 -4.44 10.66 15.07
C GLU A 220 -3.06 10.56 15.72
N ALA A 221 -2.18 9.68 15.21
CA ALA A 221 -0.79 9.61 15.65
C ALA A 221 -0.05 10.94 15.41
N LEU A 222 -0.18 11.53 14.22
CA LEU A 222 0.36 12.86 13.92
C LEU A 222 -0.23 13.95 14.81
N ARG A 223 -1.55 13.91 15.05
CA ARG A 223 -2.22 14.88 15.95
C ARG A 223 -1.71 14.78 17.37
N SER A 224 -1.47 13.57 17.89
CA SER A 224 -0.92 13.35 19.22
C SER A 224 0.48 13.96 19.42
N MET A 225 1.21 14.11 18.33
CA MET A 225 2.53 14.76 18.29
C MET A 225 2.48 16.25 17.93
N ASN A 226 1.29 16.84 17.77
CA ASN A 226 1.06 18.19 17.22
C ASN A 226 1.70 18.38 15.84
N ALA A 227 1.79 17.32 15.03
CA ALA A 227 2.47 17.31 13.74
C ALA A 227 1.52 17.23 12.52
N LEU A 228 0.20 17.09 12.74
CA LEU A 228 -0.76 16.95 11.64
C LEU A 228 -0.82 18.22 10.77
N GLU A 229 -0.93 19.38 11.43
CA GLU A 229 -1.04 20.70 10.77
C GLU A 229 0.32 21.37 10.54
N GLN A 230 1.40 20.83 11.09
CA GLN A 230 2.72 21.42 10.99
C GLN A 230 3.38 21.07 9.65
N PRO A 231 3.78 22.05 8.82
CA PRO A 231 4.46 21.75 7.56
C PRO A 231 5.87 21.21 7.76
N LEU A 232 6.51 21.54 8.91
CA LEU A 232 7.88 21.16 9.23
C LEU A 232 7.96 19.88 10.05
N PHE A 233 9.03 19.14 9.83
CA PHE A 233 9.51 18.07 10.70
C PHE A 233 11.04 18.14 10.75
N GLY A 234 11.64 17.77 11.90
CA GLY A 234 13.06 17.94 12.14
C GLY A 234 13.44 19.38 12.54
N ASP A 235 14.72 19.71 12.40
CA ASP A 235 15.32 20.94 12.96
C ASP A 235 15.48 22.07 11.95
N LEU A 236 14.91 21.94 10.76
CA LEU A 236 15.00 22.98 9.74
C LEU A 236 14.40 24.29 10.25
N LYS A 237 15.18 25.38 10.12
CA LYS A 237 14.70 26.74 10.31
C LYS A 237 14.49 27.33 8.90
N PRO A 238 13.25 27.56 8.46
CA PRO A 238 13.00 28.15 7.16
C PRO A 238 13.47 29.62 7.15
N ASP A 239 13.83 30.11 5.97
CA ASP A 239 14.12 31.51 5.74
C ASP A 239 12.83 32.35 5.50
N ASP A 240 13.00 33.62 5.19
CA ASP A 240 11.91 34.58 5.04
C ASP A 240 11.02 34.29 3.81
N THR A 241 11.42 33.36 2.93
CA THR A 241 10.64 32.96 1.75
C THR A 241 9.57 31.92 2.04
N VAL A 242 9.49 31.39 3.25
CA VAL A 242 8.58 30.32 3.67
C VAL A 242 7.10 30.60 3.34
N ASN A 243 6.70 31.86 3.38
CA ASN A 243 5.33 32.31 3.09
C ASN A 243 5.20 33.04 1.74
N LEU A 244 6.19 32.95 0.87
CA LEU A 244 6.09 33.49 -0.49
C LEU A 244 5.52 32.47 -1.47
N TYR A 245 4.62 32.93 -2.31
CA TYR A 245 4.13 32.14 -3.45
C TYR A 245 4.56 32.84 -4.76
N PHE A 246 5.49 32.22 -5.45
CA PHE A 246 6.08 32.76 -6.69
C PHE A 246 5.21 32.43 -7.91
N ASN A 247 4.90 33.41 -8.74
CA ASN A 247 4.28 33.20 -10.05
C ASN A 247 5.34 32.73 -11.06
N LEU A 248 5.51 31.41 -11.19
CA LEU A 248 6.52 30.79 -12.07
C LEU A 248 5.92 30.20 -13.36
N SER A 249 4.61 30.33 -13.55
CA SER A 249 3.92 29.83 -14.74
C SER A 249 3.07 30.92 -15.36
N SER A 250 2.83 30.81 -16.67
CA SER A 250 1.95 31.73 -17.42
C SER A 250 0.94 30.90 -18.23
N GLY A 251 -0.18 31.54 -18.59
CA GLY A 251 -1.23 30.89 -19.37
C GLY A 251 -2.59 30.90 -18.66
N PRO A 252 -3.60 30.28 -19.22
CA PRO A 252 -4.94 30.23 -18.62
C PRO A 252 -4.90 29.66 -17.19
N GLY A 253 -5.49 30.36 -16.23
CA GLY A 253 -5.50 29.98 -14.81
C GLY A 253 -4.29 30.47 -14.00
N ALA A 254 -3.25 31.04 -14.60
CA ALA A 254 -2.06 31.51 -13.88
C ALA A 254 -2.35 32.59 -12.82
N GLU A 255 -3.45 33.33 -12.96
CA GLU A 255 -3.87 34.37 -12.02
C GLU A 255 -4.87 33.88 -10.95
N GLU A 256 -5.26 32.61 -10.97
CA GLU A 256 -6.22 32.09 -9.99
C GLU A 256 -5.62 32.03 -8.59
N ARG A 257 -6.41 32.45 -7.61
CA ARG A 257 -6.03 32.52 -6.21
C ARG A 257 -6.99 31.74 -5.35
N GLY A 258 -6.41 30.89 -4.49
CA GLY A 258 -7.13 30.16 -3.47
C GLY A 258 -6.45 30.30 -2.10
N PRO A 259 -6.93 29.60 -1.06
CA PRO A 259 -6.28 29.61 0.26
C PRO A 259 -4.81 29.18 0.23
N TRP A 260 -4.39 28.45 -0.82
CA TRP A 260 -3.05 27.90 -0.99
C TRP A 260 -2.03 28.91 -1.56
N ASN A 261 -2.43 30.09 -2.03
CA ASN A 261 -1.53 31.04 -2.68
C ASN A 261 -1.92 32.50 -2.47
N ARG A 262 -2.66 32.86 -1.41
CA ARG A 262 -3.07 34.23 -1.09
C ARG A 262 -2.95 34.53 0.40
N GLU A 263 -3.01 35.82 0.73
CA GLU A 263 -3.11 36.27 2.09
C GLU A 263 -4.33 35.72 2.86
N PRO A 264 -4.23 35.56 4.19
CA PRO A 264 -3.09 35.99 5.01
C PRO A 264 -1.93 34.98 5.06
N THR A 265 -2.05 33.78 4.50
CA THR A 265 -1.06 32.71 4.62
C THR A 265 0.14 32.93 3.72
N PHE A 266 -0.11 33.37 2.48
CA PHE A 266 0.95 33.54 1.49
C PHE A 266 0.93 34.92 0.87
N GLN A 267 2.11 35.54 0.77
CA GLN A 267 2.35 36.71 -0.04
C GLN A 267 2.62 36.29 -1.48
N TYR A 268 1.81 36.73 -2.41
CA TYR A 268 1.99 36.45 -3.83
C TYR A 268 3.02 37.37 -4.49
N VAL A 269 3.99 36.76 -5.15
CA VAL A 269 5.05 37.45 -5.90
C VAL A 269 4.77 37.30 -7.41
N ALA A 270 4.21 38.34 -8.02
CA ALA A 270 3.81 38.33 -9.43
C ALA A 270 5.01 38.24 -10.38
N ASP A 271 6.11 38.89 -10.05
CA ASP A 271 7.37 38.87 -10.78
C ASP A 271 8.52 38.44 -9.88
N PRO A 272 8.81 37.12 -9.81
CA PRO A 272 9.86 36.59 -8.99
C PRO A 272 11.26 37.12 -9.32
N LEU A 273 11.54 37.40 -10.60
CA LEU A 273 12.83 37.94 -11.01
C LEU A 273 13.04 39.36 -10.47
N GLN A 274 12.02 40.23 -10.60
CA GLN A 274 12.08 41.57 -10.04
C GLN A 274 12.18 41.55 -8.51
N HIS A 275 11.49 40.64 -7.86
CA HIS A 275 11.55 40.45 -6.43
C HIS A 275 12.99 40.10 -5.98
N GLU A 276 13.62 39.11 -6.60
CA GLU A 276 15.01 38.70 -6.32
C GLU A 276 16.02 39.83 -6.57
N MET A 277 15.85 40.60 -7.68
CA MET A 277 16.70 41.74 -7.98
C MET A 277 16.58 42.83 -6.90
N GLN A 278 15.41 43.03 -6.30
CA GLN A 278 15.19 44.00 -5.22
C GLN A 278 15.82 43.52 -3.91
N GLN A 279 15.70 42.25 -3.60
CA GLN A 279 16.27 41.63 -2.38
C GLN A 279 17.80 41.58 -2.44
N HIS A 280 18.37 41.27 -3.58
CA HIS A 280 19.82 41.10 -3.78
C HIS A 280 20.49 42.23 -4.55
N GLY A 281 19.74 43.29 -4.91
CA GLY A 281 20.18 44.42 -5.73
C GLY A 281 21.28 45.33 -5.13
N GLY A 282 21.88 44.94 -4.00
CA GLY A 282 23.10 45.56 -3.48
C GLY A 282 24.41 44.81 -3.80
N ARG A 283 24.33 43.67 -4.46
CA ARG A 283 25.50 42.87 -4.89
C ARG A 283 25.63 42.89 -6.44
N SER A 284 25.74 44.08 -7.03
CA SER A 284 26.21 44.22 -8.40
C SER A 284 27.71 43.92 -8.44
N GLY A 285 28.07 42.69 -8.87
CA GLY A 285 29.47 42.32 -8.94
C GLY A 285 29.77 40.92 -9.48
N ALA A 286 28.79 40.29 -10.13
CA ALA A 286 29.08 39.11 -10.95
C ALA A 286 28.29 39.24 -12.27
N SER A 287 28.99 39.64 -13.33
CA SER A 287 28.52 39.46 -14.70
C SER A 287 28.27 37.99 -14.95
N ASN A 288 27.04 37.53 -14.82
CA ASN A 288 26.64 36.23 -15.34
C ASN A 288 26.57 36.37 -16.86
N GLU A 289 27.73 36.27 -17.52
CA GLU A 289 27.72 35.79 -18.91
C GLU A 289 27.22 34.32 -18.83
N MET A 290 25.93 34.14 -19.06
CA MET A 290 25.40 32.81 -19.34
C MET A 290 26.05 32.29 -20.61
N THR A 291 27.06 31.46 -20.47
CA THR A 291 27.56 30.67 -21.58
C THR A 291 26.41 29.75 -22.02
N PRO A 292 25.97 29.81 -23.28
CA PRO A 292 24.91 28.92 -23.75
C PRO A 292 25.29 27.47 -23.52
N PRO A 293 24.40 26.60 -23.10
CA PRO A 293 24.70 25.18 -22.99
C PRO A 293 24.94 24.61 -24.39
N GLY A 294 26.21 24.32 -24.74
CA GLY A 294 26.56 23.73 -26.01
C GLY A 294 27.94 24.04 -26.57
N ALA A 295 28.73 24.92 -25.98
CA ALA A 295 30.12 25.11 -26.40
C ALA A 295 30.99 24.02 -25.76
N MET A 296 31.27 22.95 -26.52
CA MET A 296 32.33 22.01 -26.16
C MET A 296 33.68 22.74 -26.16
N PRO A 297 34.59 22.49 -25.20
CA PRO A 297 35.93 23.04 -25.24
C PRO A 297 36.69 22.45 -26.45
N ASP A 298 37.30 23.35 -27.21
CA ASP A 298 38.11 23.04 -28.38
C ASP A 298 39.28 22.11 -27.97
N ARG A 299 39.28 20.86 -28.48
CA ARG A 299 40.29 19.81 -28.16
C ARG A 299 41.68 20.06 -28.79
N ASN A 300 41.92 21.23 -29.35
CA ASN A 300 43.17 21.48 -30.12
C ASN A 300 44.21 22.35 -29.41
N GLN A 301 44.14 22.52 -28.07
CA GLN A 301 45.22 23.23 -27.34
C GLN A 301 45.96 22.36 -26.32
N ALA A 302 46.26 21.15 -26.62
CA ALA A 302 47.14 20.30 -25.81
C ALA A 302 48.26 19.66 -26.64
N THR A 303 49.05 20.48 -27.34
CA THR A 303 50.40 20.09 -27.77
C THR A 303 51.24 21.36 -27.79
N ASN A 304 51.93 21.62 -26.67
CA ASN A 304 53.27 22.19 -26.56
C ASN A 304 53.55 22.65 -25.13
N ARG A 305 54.02 21.74 -24.31
CA ARG A 305 55.23 21.90 -23.48
C ARG A 305 55.54 20.59 -22.77
#